data_c689d3d9ae599d454bf44fe2f1bac487
#
_entry.id   c689d3d9ae599d454bf44fe2f1bac487
#
_cell.length_a   1.000
_cell.length_b   1.000
_cell.length_c   1.000
_cell.angle_alpha   90.00
_cell.angle_beta   90.00
_cell.angle_gamma   90.00
#
_symmetry.space_group_name_H-M   'P 1'
#
loop_
_entity.id
_entity.type
_entity.pdbx_description
1 polymer ?
#
loop_
_entity_poly.entity_id
_entity_poly.type
_entity_poly.pdbx_seq_one_letter_code
_entity_poly.pdbx_strand_id
1 'polypeptide(L)'
;MKTLKVISSIVLLSLCMVSFSQPASTSSAVKTSVYLVQVPHTPEQCLKTLDDLKGKGDVFLSKFEFGCMSGDHTGYAFLSGKSEDDVRQMLPKDAQASAKIQKVDKFSADQIDKLHKGKM
;
A
#
# COMPACT_ATOMS: atom_id res chain seq x y z
N MET A 1 71.71 36.36 -24.88
CA MET A 1 70.51 37.00 -25.34
C MET A 1 69.67 36.00 -26.08
N LYS A 2 68.72 35.39 -25.42
CA LYS A 2 67.82 34.39 -26.05
C LYS A 2 66.38 34.75 -25.62
N THR A 3 65.61 35.21 -26.57
CA THR A 3 64.21 35.58 -26.43
C THR A 3 63.36 34.34 -26.31
N LEU A 4 62.70 34.16 -25.18
CA LEU A 4 61.79 33.11 -24.93
C LEU A 4 60.38 33.51 -25.42
N LYS A 5 59.91 32.83 -26.46
CA LYS A 5 58.55 33.01 -26.97
C LYS A 5 57.58 32.21 -26.09
N VAL A 6 56.76 32.92 -25.39
CA VAL A 6 55.63 32.31 -24.65
C VAL A 6 54.48 32.09 -25.63
N ILE A 7 54.16 30.84 -25.92
CA ILE A 7 53.00 30.47 -26.70
C ILE A 7 51.84 30.31 -25.73
N SER A 8 50.92 31.28 -25.79
CA SER A 8 49.70 31.22 -25.00
C SER A 8 48.69 30.27 -25.70
N SER A 9 48.53 29.08 -25.15
CA SER A 9 47.50 28.13 -25.59
C SER A 9 46.17 28.47 -24.86
N ILE A 10 45.27 29.05 -25.61
CA ILE A 10 43.89 29.28 -25.16
C ILE A 10 43.17 27.95 -25.34
N VAL A 11 42.95 27.23 -24.23
CA VAL A 11 42.04 26.05 -24.19
C VAL A 11 40.63 26.57 -24.06
N LEU A 12 39.85 26.50 -25.13
CA LEU A 12 38.42 26.71 -25.12
C LEU A 12 37.74 25.51 -24.45
N LEU A 13 37.34 25.65 -23.19
CA LEU A 13 36.44 24.71 -22.53
C LEU A 13 35.04 24.90 -23.10
N SER A 14 34.67 23.98 -24.01
CA SER A 14 33.28 23.83 -24.45
C SER A 14 32.47 23.17 -23.36
N LEU A 15 31.68 23.93 -22.58
CA LEU A 15 30.68 23.40 -21.66
C LEU A 15 29.54 22.81 -22.47
N CYS A 16 29.54 21.51 -22.67
CA CYS A 16 28.35 20.77 -23.07
C CYS A 16 27.34 20.77 -21.91
N MET A 17 26.37 21.67 -21.97
CA MET A 17 25.18 21.59 -21.15
C MET A 17 24.34 20.38 -21.60
N VAL A 18 24.54 19.25 -20.93
CA VAL A 18 23.65 18.13 -21.08
C VAL A 18 22.36 18.49 -20.33
N SER A 19 21.37 18.91 -21.09
CA SER A 19 20.01 19.06 -20.55
C SER A 19 19.48 17.70 -20.21
N PHE A 20 19.54 17.35 -18.91
CA PHE A 20 18.86 16.18 -18.36
C PHE A 20 17.36 16.49 -18.37
N SER A 21 16.68 16.12 -19.45
CA SER A 21 15.23 16.04 -19.46
C SER A 21 14.82 14.88 -18.55
N GLN A 22 14.46 15.21 -17.31
CA GLN A 22 13.79 14.23 -16.43
C GLN A 22 12.45 13.86 -17.08
N PRO A 23 12.19 12.59 -17.37
CA PRO A 23 10.84 12.19 -17.73
C PRO A 23 9.94 12.53 -16.54
N ALA A 24 8.94 13.38 -16.79
CA ALA A 24 7.87 13.62 -15.82
C ALA A 24 7.24 12.24 -15.50
N SER A 25 7.58 11.68 -14.35
CA SER A 25 6.90 10.52 -13.81
C SER A 25 5.48 10.95 -13.53
N THR A 26 4.59 10.72 -14.48
CA THR A 26 3.15 10.74 -14.25
C THR A 26 2.85 9.56 -13.35
N SER A 27 3.11 9.71 -12.05
CA SER A 27 2.62 8.83 -11.04
C SER A 27 1.11 9.00 -11.02
N SER A 28 0.41 8.22 -11.83
CA SER A 28 -1.02 8.00 -11.65
C SER A 28 -1.17 7.42 -10.25
N ALA A 29 -1.55 8.25 -9.28
CA ALA A 29 -1.83 7.82 -7.93
C ALA A 29 -2.92 6.75 -8.02
N VAL A 30 -2.52 5.48 -7.86
CA VAL A 30 -3.45 4.36 -7.87
C VAL A 30 -4.37 4.55 -6.69
N LYS A 31 -5.65 4.83 -6.98
CA LYS A 31 -6.66 5.04 -5.95
C LYS A 31 -6.87 3.71 -5.21
N THR A 32 -6.41 3.64 -3.98
CA THR A 32 -6.68 2.53 -3.08
C THR A 32 -7.89 2.84 -2.21
N SER A 33 -8.64 1.81 -1.84
CA SER A 33 -9.74 1.87 -0.88
C SER A 33 -9.41 1.03 0.34
N VAL A 34 -10.06 1.28 1.45
CA VAL A 34 -9.94 0.48 2.67
C VAL A 34 -11.03 -0.57 2.68
N TYR A 35 -10.68 -1.77 3.07
CA TYR A 35 -11.60 -2.91 3.18
C TYR A 35 -11.52 -3.51 4.57
N LEU A 36 -12.68 -3.76 5.18
CA LEU A 36 -12.80 -4.62 6.34
C LEU A 36 -12.72 -6.08 5.86
N VAL A 37 -11.74 -6.79 6.37
CA VAL A 37 -11.52 -8.21 6.09
C VAL A 37 -11.88 -9.01 7.32
N GLN A 38 -12.70 -10.02 7.16
CA GLN A 38 -13.07 -10.98 8.18
C GLN A 38 -12.67 -12.37 7.69
N VAL A 39 -11.86 -13.07 8.49
CA VAL A 39 -11.40 -14.44 8.22
C VAL A 39 -12.00 -15.38 9.26
N PRO A 40 -13.23 -15.86 9.02
CA PRO A 40 -13.86 -16.83 9.92
C PRO A 40 -13.16 -18.20 9.79
N HIS A 41 -13.06 -18.89 10.90
CA HIS A 41 -12.49 -20.24 11.00
C HIS A 41 -13.13 -21.00 12.18
N THR A 42 -13.01 -22.31 12.18
CA THR A 42 -13.49 -23.12 13.30
C THR A 42 -12.48 -23.08 14.45
N PRO A 43 -12.89 -23.47 15.70
CA PRO A 43 -11.95 -23.61 16.81
C PRO A 43 -10.75 -24.51 16.48
N GLU A 44 -10.99 -25.61 15.75
CA GLU A 44 -9.96 -26.57 15.34
C GLU A 44 -8.99 -25.98 14.31
N GLN A 45 -9.45 -25.04 13.51
CA GLN A 45 -8.65 -24.37 12.47
C GLN A 45 -7.92 -23.13 13.01
N CYS A 46 -8.20 -22.70 14.24
CA CYS A 46 -7.70 -21.44 14.79
C CYS A 46 -6.17 -21.34 14.68
N LEU A 47 -5.45 -22.33 15.22
CA LEU A 47 -3.98 -22.29 15.20
C LEU A 47 -3.42 -22.32 13.79
N LYS A 48 -4.00 -23.15 12.91
CA LYS A 48 -3.59 -23.19 11.50
C LYS A 48 -3.79 -21.84 10.81
N THR A 49 -4.91 -21.18 11.04
CA THR A 49 -5.19 -19.84 10.47
C THR A 49 -4.18 -18.82 10.95
N LEU A 50 -3.81 -18.84 12.24
CA LEU A 50 -2.77 -17.97 12.79
C LEU A 50 -1.41 -18.23 12.14
N ASP A 51 -1.03 -19.51 11.98
CA ASP A 51 0.24 -19.90 11.34
C ASP A 51 0.27 -19.48 9.85
N ASP A 52 -0.83 -19.66 9.13
CA ASP A 52 -0.93 -19.24 7.72
C ASP A 52 -0.79 -17.72 7.57
N LEU A 53 -1.39 -16.94 8.45
CA LEU A 53 -1.25 -15.47 8.46
C LEU A 53 0.16 -15.05 8.87
N LYS A 54 0.74 -15.70 9.86
CA LYS A 54 2.14 -15.51 10.25
C LYS A 54 3.10 -15.81 9.10
N GLY A 55 2.81 -16.82 8.30
CA GLY A 55 3.56 -17.19 7.09
C GLY A 55 3.61 -16.08 6.04
N LYS A 56 2.68 -15.11 6.07
CA LYS A 56 2.71 -13.90 5.22
C LYS A 56 3.63 -12.80 5.76
N GLY A 57 4.19 -12.99 6.95
CA GLY A 57 5.10 -12.09 7.64
C GLY A 57 4.48 -11.40 8.86
N ASP A 58 5.32 -11.05 9.82
CA ASP A 58 4.89 -10.46 11.10
C ASP A 58 4.16 -9.13 10.91
N VAL A 59 4.59 -8.31 9.95
CA VAL A 59 3.93 -7.03 9.61
C VAL A 59 2.52 -7.26 9.08
N PHE A 60 2.30 -8.34 8.32
CA PHE A 60 0.96 -8.68 7.83
C PHE A 60 0.08 -9.21 8.95
N LEU A 61 0.60 -10.13 9.76
CA LEU A 61 -0.09 -10.66 10.94
C LEU A 61 -0.52 -9.55 11.91
N SER A 62 0.34 -8.56 12.14
CA SER A 62 0.06 -7.44 13.07
C SER A 62 -1.11 -6.55 12.66
N LYS A 63 -1.61 -6.68 11.43
CA LYS A 63 -2.80 -5.97 10.97
C LYS A 63 -4.11 -6.63 11.39
N PHE A 64 -4.03 -7.86 11.91
CA PHE A 64 -5.20 -8.64 12.30
C PHE A 64 -5.41 -8.61 13.81
N GLU A 65 -6.67 -8.46 14.20
CA GLU A 65 -7.17 -8.67 15.54
C GLU A 65 -8.04 -9.94 15.55
N PHE A 66 -7.95 -10.73 16.59
CA PHE A 66 -8.63 -12.01 16.65
C PHE A 66 -9.58 -12.10 17.85
N GLY A 67 -10.79 -12.56 17.60
CA GLY A 67 -11.79 -12.80 18.65
C GLY A 67 -11.68 -14.17 19.32
N CYS A 68 -10.72 -15.02 18.93
CA CYS A 68 -10.63 -16.43 19.36
C CYS A 68 -10.64 -16.60 20.88
N MET A 69 -9.95 -15.74 21.63
CA MET A 69 -9.89 -15.78 23.09
C MET A 69 -11.23 -15.43 23.75
N SER A 70 -12.12 -14.76 23.00
CA SER A 70 -13.47 -14.41 23.45
C SER A 70 -14.55 -15.32 22.86
N GLY A 71 -14.16 -16.41 22.18
CA GLY A 71 -15.08 -17.36 21.57
C GLY A 71 -15.54 -17.00 20.15
N ASP A 72 -15.10 -15.85 19.61
CA ASP A 72 -15.34 -15.46 18.21
C ASP A 72 -14.15 -15.88 17.35
N HIS A 73 -14.27 -17.01 16.67
CA HIS A 73 -13.22 -17.55 15.80
C HIS A 73 -13.16 -16.83 14.46
N THR A 74 -12.88 -15.53 14.52
CA THR A 74 -12.73 -14.65 13.35
C THR A 74 -11.52 -13.75 13.52
N GLY A 75 -10.71 -13.65 12.46
CA GLY A 75 -9.68 -12.62 12.33
C GLY A 75 -10.23 -11.39 11.62
N TYR A 76 -9.94 -10.21 12.12
CA TYR A 76 -10.40 -8.93 11.59
C TYR A 76 -9.22 -8.06 11.21
N ALA A 77 -9.27 -7.43 10.03
CA ALA A 77 -8.26 -6.46 9.62
C ALA A 77 -8.87 -5.36 8.74
N PHE A 78 -8.24 -4.18 8.75
CA PHE A 78 -8.46 -3.17 7.72
C PHE A 78 -7.27 -3.20 6.76
N LEU A 79 -7.53 -3.61 5.52
CA LEU A 79 -6.52 -3.69 4.47
C LEU A 79 -6.83 -2.69 3.36
N SER A 80 -5.78 -2.12 2.76
CA SER A 80 -5.90 -1.21 1.62
C SER A 80 -5.57 -1.95 0.34
N GLY A 81 -6.38 -1.75 -0.69
CA GLY A 81 -6.17 -2.35 -2.01
C GLY A 81 -6.91 -1.59 -3.10
N LYS A 82 -6.64 -1.94 -4.35
CA LYS A 82 -7.27 -1.34 -5.53
C LYS A 82 -8.70 -1.86 -5.73
N SER A 83 -8.94 -3.10 -5.33
CA SER A 83 -10.21 -3.81 -5.44
C SER A 83 -10.36 -4.83 -4.32
N GLU A 84 -11.54 -5.40 -4.16
CA GLU A 84 -11.79 -6.55 -3.28
C GLU A 84 -10.89 -7.74 -3.63
N ASP A 85 -10.74 -8.03 -4.93
CA ASP A 85 -9.91 -9.14 -5.39
C ASP A 85 -8.43 -8.93 -5.07
N ASP A 86 -7.93 -7.70 -5.18
CA ASP A 86 -6.57 -7.34 -4.79
C ASP A 86 -6.34 -7.63 -3.31
N VAL A 87 -7.27 -7.22 -2.45
CA VAL A 87 -7.21 -7.50 -1.01
C VAL A 87 -7.34 -9.00 -0.71
N ARG A 88 -8.21 -9.72 -1.42
CA ARG A 88 -8.39 -11.17 -1.27
C ARG A 88 -7.11 -11.93 -1.57
N GLN A 89 -6.38 -11.53 -2.61
CA GLN A 89 -5.10 -12.15 -2.99
C GLN A 89 -3.97 -11.90 -1.98
N MET A 90 -4.09 -10.90 -1.12
CA MET A 90 -3.14 -10.69 -0.03
C MET A 90 -3.24 -11.77 1.05
N LEU A 91 -4.40 -12.40 1.20
CA LEU A 91 -4.66 -13.42 2.22
C LEU A 91 -3.99 -14.76 1.86
N PRO A 92 -3.70 -15.61 2.87
CA PRO A 92 -3.35 -17.01 2.62
C PRO A 92 -4.43 -17.71 1.79
N LYS A 93 -4.04 -18.64 0.93
CA LYS A 93 -4.96 -19.33 0.01
C LYS A 93 -6.17 -19.96 0.71
N ASP A 94 -5.96 -20.59 1.85
CA ASP A 94 -7.02 -21.25 2.61
C ASP A 94 -8.03 -20.22 3.17
N ALA A 95 -7.57 -19.02 3.51
CA ALA A 95 -8.42 -17.94 3.98
C ALA A 95 -9.19 -17.22 2.86
N GLN A 96 -8.68 -17.25 1.62
CA GLN A 96 -9.29 -16.52 0.51
C GLN A 96 -10.73 -16.96 0.22
N ALA A 97 -11.02 -18.25 0.33
CA ALA A 97 -12.35 -18.80 0.03
C ALA A 97 -13.40 -18.42 1.08
N SER A 98 -13.02 -18.34 2.35
CA SER A 98 -13.93 -18.07 3.47
C SER A 98 -13.97 -16.60 3.86
N ALA A 99 -12.99 -15.80 3.45
CA ALA A 99 -12.89 -14.40 3.84
C ALA A 99 -14.08 -13.58 3.32
N LYS A 100 -14.65 -12.78 4.22
CA LYS A 100 -15.62 -11.74 3.91
C LYS A 100 -14.87 -10.42 3.80
N ILE A 101 -14.99 -9.75 2.67
CA ILE A 101 -14.28 -8.51 2.38
C ILE A 101 -15.31 -7.47 1.98
N GLN A 102 -15.29 -6.34 2.68
CA GLN A 102 -16.24 -5.26 2.45
C GLN A 102 -15.50 -3.93 2.38
N LYS A 103 -15.73 -3.18 1.32
CA LYS A 103 -15.27 -1.79 1.24
C LYS A 103 -15.92 -0.97 2.34
N VAL A 104 -15.10 -0.16 3.02
CA VAL A 104 -15.54 0.70 4.12
C VAL A 104 -15.00 2.10 3.92
N ASP A 105 -15.77 3.08 4.39
CA ASP A 105 -15.43 4.49 4.32
C ASP A 105 -15.56 5.13 5.70
N LYS A 106 -14.76 6.16 5.93
CA LYS A 106 -14.91 7.03 7.10
C LYS A 106 -15.67 8.28 6.69
N PHE A 107 -16.59 8.73 7.52
CA PHE A 107 -17.29 9.99 7.33
C PHE A 107 -16.76 11.04 8.31
N SER A 108 -16.49 12.23 7.79
CA SER A 108 -16.27 13.42 8.62
C SER A 108 -17.61 14.06 9.02
N ALA A 109 -17.58 14.90 10.05
CA ALA A 109 -18.78 15.65 10.45
C ALA A 109 -19.36 16.47 9.29
N ASP A 110 -18.50 17.14 8.52
CA ASP A 110 -18.91 17.93 7.35
C ASP A 110 -19.61 17.08 6.26
N GLN A 111 -19.14 15.84 6.07
CA GLN A 111 -19.75 14.92 5.11
C GLN A 111 -21.14 14.49 5.60
N ILE A 112 -21.29 14.22 6.90
CA ILE A 112 -22.57 13.88 7.50
C ILE A 112 -23.55 15.04 7.34
N ASP A 113 -23.11 16.27 7.61
CA ASP A 113 -23.93 17.48 7.44
C ASP A 113 -24.36 17.68 5.98
N LYS A 114 -23.49 17.37 5.02
CA LYS A 114 -23.84 17.42 3.59
C LYS A 114 -24.87 16.37 3.20
N LEU A 115 -24.76 15.16 3.75
CA LEU A 115 -25.75 14.10 3.54
C LEU A 115 -27.14 14.51 4.02
N HIS A 116 -27.23 15.10 5.22
CA HIS A 116 -28.51 15.62 5.75
C HIS A 116 -29.10 16.70 4.87
N LYS A 117 -28.28 17.48 4.16
CA LYS A 117 -28.71 18.52 3.23
C LYS A 117 -28.97 18.01 1.81
N GLY A 118 -28.86 16.71 1.56
CA GLY A 118 -29.03 16.09 0.23
C GLY A 118 -28.00 16.53 -0.81
N LYS A 119 -26.77 16.88 -0.39
CA LYS A 119 -25.71 17.47 -1.25
C LYS A 119 -24.53 16.52 -1.54
N MET A 120 -24.76 15.20 -1.47
CA MET A 120 -23.74 14.23 -1.93
C MET A 120 -24.21 13.48 -3.14
#